data_4fc6fd44f7aaefc754539f3697075ed4
#
_entry.id   4fc6fd44f7aaefc754539f3697075ed4
#
_cell.length_a   1.000
_cell.length_b   1.000
_cell.length_c   1.000
_cell.angle_alpha   90.00
_cell.angle_beta   90.00
_cell.angle_gamma   90.00
#
_symmetry.space_group_name_H-M   'P 1'
#
loop_
_entity.id
_entity.type
_entity.pdbx_description
1 polymer ?
#
loop_
_entity_poly.entity_id
_entity_poly.type
_entity_poly.pdbx_seq_one_letter_code
_entity_poly.pdbx_strand_id
1 'polypeptide(L)'
;MKYILSFTFFLTTLTTFAQTDQKLTAQLQNLTKDFNGQTGIYMQNLKTGKTVAINADTLFPTASMIKVSILSGLMDKIEKGEMQYNQKLVYRDSLLYAGVDILGSFKDKDTIQLSKVALLMITMSDNTASTWLQKLVGGDYINNWLEANGFKAMRVNSRIPARRPIWEIYGWGVTTPREMCRLFTMIRDGKVVSPAASERMYRMLNRIYWDNTALSQIPPYVQAISKQGAVDASRSETVLVNAPHGDYVFSIITKNNKDQRWTADNEANLLIKKVSALLWHYFEPGSKWQPAAGVDKYMLNE
;
A
#
# COMPACT_ATOMS: atom_id res chain seq x y z
N MET A 1 45.31 -45.59 21.12
CA MET A 1 44.12 -45.41 20.28
C MET A 1 43.27 -44.30 20.87
N LYS A 2 43.17 -43.15 20.17
CA LYS A 2 42.33 -42.03 20.58
C LYS A 2 41.09 -42.06 19.74
N TYR A 3 39.92 -42.25 20.36
CA TYR A 3 38.62 -42.20 19.68
C TYR A 3 38.18 -40.73 19.59
N ILE A 4 38.01 -40.23 18.37
CA ILE A 4 37.43 -38.88 18.07
C ILE A 4 35.93 -39.13 17.94
N LEU A 5 35.13 -38.68 18.92
CA LEU A 5 33.66 -38.68 18.85
C LEU A 5 33.24 -37.46 18.01
N SER A 6 32.79 -37.72 16.77
CA SER A 6 32.20 -36.66 15.88
C SER A 6 30.75 -36.41 16.29
N PHE A 7 30.48 -35.26 16.85
CA PHE A 7 29.13 -34.83 17.20
C PHE A 7 28.52 -34.12 15.98
N THR A 8 27.65 -34.82 15.26
CA THR A 8 26.90 -34.25 14.13
C THR A 8 25.72 -33.44 14.67
N PHE A 9 25.80 -32.11 14.58
CA PHE A 9 24.72 -31.20 14.98
C PHE A 9 23.66 -31.17 13.86
N PHE A 10 22.51 -31.79 14.07
CA PHE A 10 21.36 -31.71 13.18
C PHE A 10 20.67 -30.38 13.41
N LEU A 11 20.85 -29.42 12.51
CA LEU A 11 20.09 -28.16 12.47
C LEU A 11 18.69 -28.45 11.90
N THR A 12 17.72 -28.68 12.74
CA THR A 12 16.30 -28.72 12.33
C THR A 12 15.83 -27.29 12.07
N THR A 13 15.69 -26.93 10.80
CA THR A 13 15.01 -25.71 10.39
C THR A 13 13.52 -25.86 10.68
N LEU A 14 13.05 -25.27 11.77
CA LEU A 14 11.63 -25.12 12.05
C LEU A 14 11.05 -24.12 11.04
N THR A 15 10.40 -24.62 9.99
CA THR A 15 9.55 -23.82 9.13
C THR A 15 8.31 -23.42 9.92
N THR A 16 8.31 -22.23 10.50
CA THR A 16 7.11 -21.65 11.10
C THR A 16 6.10 -21.33 10.00
N PHE A 17 5.12 -22.18 9.80
CA PHE A 17 3.94 -21.84 9.02
C PHE A 17 3.19 -20.72 9.74
N ALA A 18 2.85 -19.64 9.02
CA ALA A 18 2.03 -18.58 9.55
C ALA A 18 0.68 -19.16 10.01
N GLN A 19 0.40 -19.12 11.31
CA GLN A 19 -0.83 -19.65 11.88
C GLN A 19 -2.01 -18.75 11.50
N THR A 20 -3.06 -19.35 10.94
CA THR A 20 -4.30 -18.62 10.62
C THR A 20 -5.05 -18.24 11.90
N ASP A 21 -5.45 -16.98 12.03
CA ASP A 21 -6.36 -16.51 13.08
C ASP A 21 -7.81 -16.84 12.70
N GLN A 22 -8.29 -18.00 13.13
CA GLN A 22 -9.62 -18.53 12.77
C GLN A 22 -10.76 -17.61 13.23
N LYS A 23 -10.65 -17.06 14.46
CA LYS A 23 -11.68 -16.17 15.03
C LYS A 23 -11.80 -14.90 14.21
N LEU A 24 -10.67 -14.25 13.94
CA LEU A 24 -10.65 -13.01 13.16
C LEU A 24 -11.06 -13.27 11.71
N THR A 25 -10.67 -14.41 11.14
CA THR A 25 -11.10 -14.83 9.79
C THR A 25 -12.62 -14.90 9.70
N ALA A 26 -13.28 -15.58 10.64
CA ALA A 26 -14.74 -15.69 10.66
C ALA A 26 -15.43 -14.31 10.80
N GLN A 27 -14.89 -13.44 11.64
CA GLN A 27 -15.43 -12.07 11.80
C GLN A 27 -15.32 -11.26 10.51
N LEU A 28 -14.18 -11.29 9.83
CA LEU A 28 -13.98 -10.58 8.56
C LEU A 28 -14.82 -11.17 7.43
N GLN A 29 -14.97 -12.50 7.36
CA GLN A 29 -15.86 -13.15 6.40
C GLN A 29 -17.31 -12.73 6.60
N ASN A 30 -17.78 -12.69 7.85
CA ASN A 30 -19.13 -12.20 8.15
C ASN A 30 -19.34 -10.72 7.77
N LEU A 31 -18.31 -9.90 7.96
CA LEU A 31 -18.34 -8.48 7.60
C LEU A 31 -18.43 -8.24 6.09
N THR A 32 -17.82 -9.12 5.29
CA THR A 32 -17.73 -8.98 3.83
C THR A 32 -18.77 -9.76 3.03
N LYS A 33 -19.58 -10.62 3.68
CA LYS A 33 -20.48 -11.55 2.98
C LYS A 33 -21.53 -10.89 2.10
N ASP A 34 -22.03 -9.71 2.51
CA ASP A 34 -23.13 -9.00 1.84
C ASP A 34 -22.62 -7.87 0.94
N PHE A 35 -21.30 -7.74 0.73
CA PHE A 35 -20.71 -6.72 -0.11
C PHE A 35 -21.03 -6.94 -1.58
N ASN A 36 -21.53 -5.89 -2.26
CA ASN A 36 -21.92 -5.94 -3.67
C ASN A 36 -20.73 -5.77 -4.61
N GLY A 37 -19.80 -6.72 -4.58
CA GLY A 37 -18.58 -6.77 -5.38
C GLY A 37 -17.71 -7.96 -4.98
N GLN A 38 -16.43 -7.88 -5.27
CA GLN A 38 -15.45 -8.87 -4.84
C GLN A 38 -14.46 -8.22 -3.87
N THR A 39 -14.18 -8.88 -2.76
CA THR A 39 -13.26 -8.40 -1.72
C THR A 39 -12.07 -9.34 -1.57
N GLY A 40 -10.89 -8.78 -1.45
CA GLY A 40 -9.68 -9.47 -1.03
C GLY A 40 -9.11 -8.82 0.22
N ILE A 41 -8.79 -9.63 1.22
CA ILE A 41 -8.18 -9.18 2.48
C ILE A 41 -6.99 -10.06 2.81
N TYR A 42 -5.88 -9.43 3.14
CA TYR A 42 -4.78 -10.06 3.86
C TYR A 42 -4.45 -9.22 5.09
N MET A 43 -4.25 -9.89 6.22
CA MET A 43 -3.79 -9.28 7.46
C MET A 43 -2.70 -10.15 8.07
N GLN A 44 -1.69 -9.52 8.66
CA GLN A 44 -0.66 -10.17 9.46
C GLN A 44 -0.39 -9.38 10.74
N ASN A 45 -0.46 -10.06 11.88
CA ASN A 45 0.08 -9.54 13.13
C ASN A 45 1.60 -9.77 13.11
N LEU A 46 2.38 -8.70 13.11
CA LEU A 46 3.84 -8.77 12.93
C LEU A 46 4.58 -9.24 14.18
N LYS A 47 3.91 -9.21 15.36
CA LYS A 47 4.47 -9.72 16.61
C LYS A 47 4.30 -11.23 16.74
N THR A 48 3.12 -11.76 16.38
CA THR A 48 2.79 -13.18 16.57
C THR A 48 2.93 -14.01 15.30
N GLY A 49 3.02 -13.39 14.14
CA GLY A 49 3.01 -14.04 12.84
C GLY A 49 1.62 -14.56 12.41
N LYS A 50 0.57 -14.41 13.22
CA LYS A 50 -0.79 -14.83 12.85
C LYS A 50 -1.33 -14.05 11.66
N THR A 51 -2.08 -14.73 10.78
CA THR A 51 -2.59 -14.15 9.53
C THR A 51 -4.08 -14.39 9.32
N VAL A 52 -4.69 -13.52 8.52
CA VAL A 52 -5.98 -13.76 7.85
C VAL A 52 -5.77 -13.63 6.35
N ALA A 53 -6.37 -14.55 5.59
CA ALA A 53 -6.29 -14.57 4.13
C ALA A 53 -7.67 -14.87 3.54
N ILE A 54 -8.30 -13.85 2.94
CA ILE A 54 -9.58 -13.95 2.22
C ILE A 54 -9.31 -13.44 0.81
N ASN A 55 -9.37 -14.32 -0.19
CA ASN A 55 -8.97 -13.99 -1.57
C ASN A 55 -7.60 -13.26 -1.65
N ALA A 56 -6.70 -13.58 -0.72
CA ALA A 56 -5.47 -12.84 -0.46
C ALA A 56 -4.45 -12.90 -1.62
N ASP A 57 -4.58 -13.91 -2.49
CA ASP A 57 -3.71 -14.16 -3.64
C ASP A 57 -4.45 -13.94 -4.98
N THR A 58 -5.71 -13.49 -4.93
CA THR A 58 -6.47 -13.08 -6.11
C THR A 58 -5.94 -11.74 -6.64
N LEU A 59 -5.92 -11.59 -7.97
CA LEU A 59 -5.50 -10.36 -8.63
C LEU A 59 -6.57 -9.28 -8.50
N PHE A 60 -6.13 -8.09 -8.10
CA PHE A 60 -6.96 -6.89 -7.97
C PHE A 60 -6.28 -5.69 -8.64
N PRO A 61 -7.05 -4.69 -9.10
CA PRO A 61 -6.49 -3.41 -9.51
C PRO A 61 -5.87 -2.70 -8.30
N THR A 62 -4.74 -2.05 -8.53
CA THR A 62 -4.08 -1.28 -7.47
C THR A 62 -4.64 0.11 -7.31
N ALA A 63 -5.22 0.67 -8.37
CA ALA A 63 -5.43 2.12 -8.47
C ALA A 63 -4.16 2.86 -7.98
N SER A 64 -4.28 3.85 -7.10
CA SER A 64 -3.14 4.63 -6.61
C SER A 64 -2.19 3.90 -5.65
N MET A 65 -2.51 2.69 -5.19
CA MET A 65 -1.55 1.92 -4.38
C MET A 65 -0.28 1.56 -5.17
N ILE A 66 -0.32 1.51 -6.51
CA ILE A 66 0.84 1.26 -7.35
C ILE A 66 1.96 2.30 -7.17
N LYS A 67 1.64 3.47 -6.67
CA LYS A 67 2.59 4.56 -6.42
C LYS A 67 3.68 4.17 -5.43
N VAL A 68 3.40 3.22 -4.54
CA VAL A 68 4.43 2.66 -3.63
C VAL A 68 5.48 1.86 -4.41
N SER A 69 5.06 1.12 -5.44
CA SER A 69 6.00 0.41 -6.32
C SER A 69 6.83 1.37 -7.18
N ILE A 70 6.21 2.46 -7.66
CA ILE A 70 6.94 3.52 -8.38
C ILE A 70 7.99 4.16 -7.46
N LEU A 71 7.62 4.43 -6.21
CA LEU A 71 8.54 4.96 -5.21
C LEU A 71 9.70 3.98 -4.93
N SER A 72 9.43 2.67 -4.86
CA SER A 72 10.49 1.66 -4.67
C SER A 72 11.51 1.68 -5.81
N GLY A 73 11.06 1.71 -7.06
CA GLY A 73 11.95 1.83 -8.21
C GLY A 73 12.71 3.16 -8.26
N LEU A 74 12.08 4.26 -7.82
CA LEU A 74 12.75 5.55 -7.70
C LEU A 74 13.87 5.50 -6.65
N MET A 75 13.60 4.94 -5.47
CA MET A 75 14.61 4.80 -4.42
C MET A 75 15.76 3.91 -4.83
N ASP A 76 15.50 2.85 -5.60
CA ASP A 76 16.55 1.98 -6.14
C ASP A 76 17.48 2.72 -7.12
N LYS A 77 16.93 3.56 -7.99
CA LYS A 77 17.75 4.43 -8.87
C LYS A 77 18.59 5.47 -8.10
N ILE A 78 18.02 6.00 -7.02
CA ILE A 78 18.74 6.95 -6.16
C ILE A 78 19.88 6.23 -5.44
N GLU A 79 19.66 5.06 -4.88
CA GLU A 79 20.67 4.25 -4.19
C GLU A 79 21.81 3.86 -5.11
N LYS A 80 21.52 3.58 -6.39
CA LYS A 80 22.51 3.28 -7.44
C LYS A 80 23.26 4.54 -7.97
N GLY A 81 22.89 5.73 -7.51
CA GLY A 81 23.49 6.99 -7.98
C GLY A 81 23.03 7.43 -9.38
N GLU A 82 22.04 6.75 -9.97
CA GLU A 82 21.48 7.12 -11.27
C GLU A 82 20.59 8.37 -11.19
N MET A 83 20.08 8.69 -10.01
CA MET A 83 19.28 9.87 -9.71
C MET A 83 19.69 10.47 -8.36
N GLN A 84 19.48 11.78 -8.19
CA GLN A 84 19.73 12.45 -6.92
C GLN A 84 18.41 12.85 -6.27
N TYR A 85 18.22 12.52 -4.98
CA TYR A 85 16.99 12.78 -4.24
C TYR A 85 16.52 14.24 -4.30
N ASN A 86 17.46 15.19 -4.28
CA ASN A 86 17.19 16.63 -4.31
C ASN A 86 17.45 17.28 -5.69
N GLN A 87 17.66 16.49 -6.77
CA GLN A 87 17.82 17.08 -8.10
C GLN A 87 16.60 17.91 -8.49
N LYS A 88 16.83 18.97 -9.23
CA LYS A 88 15.77 19.80 -9.80
C LYS A 88 15.20 19.14 -11.06
N LEU A 89 13.89 19.11 -11.14
CA LEU A 89 13.13 18.72 -12.33
C LEU A 89 12.45 19.95 -12.91
N VAL A 90 12.26 19.97 -14.21
CA VAL A 90 11.55 21.03 -14.93
C VAL A 90 10.16 20.50 -15.30
N TYR A 91 9.12 21.12 -14.77
CA TYR A 91 7.74 20.83 -15.12
C TYR A 91 7.44 21.24 -16.56
N ARG A 92 6.61 20.47 -17.23
CA ARG A 92 6.08 20.74 -18.57
C ARG A 92 4.59 20.49 -18.57
N ASP A 93 3.82 21.36 -19.22
CA ASP A 93 2.36 21.19 -19.36
C ASP A 93 1.97 19.85 -19.98
N SER A 94 2.84 19.28 -20.84
CA SER A 94 2.66 17.95 -21.42
C SER A 94 2.72 16.78 -20.42
N LEU A 95 3.09 17.05 -19.16
CA LEU A 95 3.10 16.08 -18.07
C LEU A 95 1.75 16.03 -17.34
N LEU A 96 0.91 17.03 -17.52
CA LEU A 96 -0.39 17.10 -16.84
C LEU A 96 -1.21 15.84 -17.08
N TYR A 97 -1.67 15.27 -16.00
CA TYR A 97 -2.64 14.18 -15.99
C TYR A 97 -3.86 14.65 -15.20
N ALA A 98 -5.00 14.76 -15.84
CA ALA A 98 -6.22 15.24 -15.22
C ALA A 98 -6.62 14.37 -14.00
N GLY A 99 -7.12 15.01 -12.95
CA GLY A 99 -7.56 14.38 -11.72
C GLY A 99 -7.12 15.16 -10.49
N VAL A 100 -7.06 14.48 -9.34
CA VAL A 100 -6.59 15.06 -8.09
C VAL A 100 -5.07 15.25 -8.16
N ASP A 101 -4.61 16.47 -8.35
CA ASP A 101 -3.19 16.81 -8.33
C ASP A 101 -2.95 18.27 -7.90
N ILE A 102 -1.73 18.53 -7.41
CA ILE A 102 -1.23 19.86 -7.08
C ILE A 102 -0.31 20.34 -8.20
N LEU A 103 0.41 19.42 -8.85
CA LEU A 103 1.34 19.78 -9.92
C LEU A 103 0.65 20.32 -11.16
N GLY A 104 -0.62 20.01 -11.37
CA GLY A 104 -1.42 20.60 -12.46
C GLY A 104 -1.59 22.10 -12.38
N SER A 105 -1.35 22.73 -11.23
CA SER A 105 -1.36 24.18 -11.05
C SER A 105 -0.02 24.87 -11.34
N PHE A 106 1.05 24.09 -11.63
CA PHE A 106 2.36 24.65 -11.98
C PHE A 106 2.35 25.20 -13.40
N LYS A 107 3.20 26.19 -13.63
CA LYS A 107 3.40 26.77 -14.97
C LYS A 107 4.49 26.01 -15.73
N ASP A 108 4.36 25.96 -17.06
CA ASP A 108 5.42 25.37 -17.89
C ASP A 108 6.78 26.00 -17.56
N LYS A 109 7.81 25.15 -17.43
CA LYS A 109 9.19 25.48 -17.02
C LYS A 109 9.39 25.78 -15.54
N ASP A 110 8.38 25.72 -14.70
CA ASP A 110 8.60 25.77 -13.26
C ASP A 110 9.53 24.63 -12.81
N THR A 111 10.32 24.87 -11.79
CA THR A 111 11.26 23.90 -11.25
C THR A 111 10.85 23.41 -9.88
N ILE A 112 10.96 22.10 -9.67
CA ILE A 112 10.64 21.44 -8.41
C ILE A 112 11.69 20.36 -8.11
N GLN A 113 11.98 20.12 -6.83
CA GLN A 113 12.86 19.03 -6.45
C GLN A 113 12.18 17.67 -6.62
N LEU A 114 12.94 16.66 -7.08
CA LEU A 114 12.48 15.27 -7.22
C LEU A 114 11.82 14.75 -5.92
N SER A 115 12.42 15.04 -4.78
CA SER A 115 11.91 14.68 -3.45
C SER A 115 10.50 15.24 -3.17
N LYS A 116 10.20 16.45 -3.66
CA LYS A 116 8.86 17.05 -3.52
C LYS A 116 7.84 16.41 -4.46
N VAL A 117 8.24 16.07 -5.68
CA VAL A 117 7.39 15.32 -6.60
C VAL A 117 7.05 13.94 -6.02
N ALA A 118 8.05 13.24 -5.46
CA ALA A 118 7.84 11.95 -4.79
C ALA A 118 6.91 12.09 -3.56
N LEU A 119 7.07 13.16 -2.77
CA LEU A 119 6.19 13.45 -1.64
C LEU A 119 4.74 13.64 -2.11
N LEU A 120 4.50 14.49 -3.11
CA LEU A 120 3.17 14.74 -3.67
C LEU A 120 2.53 13.46 -4.23
N MET A 121 3.31 12.64 -4.95
CA MET A 121 2.84 11.35 -5.46
C MET A 121 2.28 10.46 -4.34
N ILE A 122 2.93 10.42 -3.19
CA ILE A 122 2.55 9.53 -2.09
C ILE A 122 1.48 10.17 -1.21
N THR A 123 1.74 11.38 -0.68
CA THR A 123 0.89 12.00 0.34
C THR A 123 -0.43 12.52 -0.22
N MET A 124 -0.38 13.23 -1.34
CA MET A 124 -1.57 13.77 -2.02
C MET A 124 -2.15 12.79 -3.05
N SER A 125 -1.44 11.69 -3.30
CA SER A 125 -1.79 10.79 -4.41
C SER A 125 -1.79 11.48 -5.78
N ASP A 126 -0.97 12.53 -5.97
CA ASP A 126 -0.89 13.34 -7.18
C ASP A 126 -0.63 12.49 -8.42
N ASN A 127 -1.51 12.58 -9.42
CA ASN A 127 -1.47 11.75 -10.62
C ASN A 127 -0.43 12.23 -11.60
N THR A 128 -0.25 13.56 -11.73
CA THR A 128 0.79 14.16 -12.55
C THR A 128 2.18 13.77 -12.02
N ALA A 129 2.39 13.83 -10.69
CA ALA A 129 3.60 13.34 -10.06
C ALA A 129 3.86 11.85 -10.36
N SER A 130 2.81 11.03 -10.28
CA SER A 130 2.90 9.60 -10.51
C SER A 130 3.34 9.27 -11.93
N THR A 131 2.67 9.84 -12.93
CA THR A 131 2.99 9.60 -14.35
C THR A 131 4.35 10.17 -14.73
N TRP A 132 4.74 11.30 -14.14
CA TRP A 132 6.06 11.90 -14.33
C TRP A 132 7.17 11.01 -13.77
N LEU A 133 7.05 10.61 -12.50
CA LEU A 133 8.06 9.73 -11.88
C LEU A 133 8.12 8.35 -12.55
N GLN A 134 6.99 7.77 -12.92
CA GLN A 134 6.98 6.52 -13.67
C GLN A 134 7.70 6.66 -15.03
N LYS A 135 7.53 7.81 -15.71
CA LYS A 135 8.26 8.11 -16.96
C LYS A 135 9.76 8.21 -16.73
N LEU A 136 10.20 8.85 -15.65
CA LEU A 136 11.61 9.02 -15.30
C LEU A 136 12.27 7.69 -14.88
N VAL A 137 11.58 6.90 -14.09
CA VAL A 137 12.10 5.62 -13.57
C VAL A 137 12.05 4.53 -14.65
N GLY A 138 10.97 4.50 -15.43
CA GLY A 138 10.68 3.46 -16.41
C GLY A 138 9.81 2.34 -15.84
N GLY A 139 8.70 2.03 -16.51
CA GLY A 139 7.74 1.01 -16.05
C GLY A 139 8.36 -0.39 -16.01
N ASP A 140 9.15 -0.76 -17.03
CA ASP A 140 9.84 -2.05 -17.08
C ASP A 140 10.89 -2.15 -15.97
N TYR A 141 11.62 -1.06 -15.68
CA TYR A 141 12.57 -1.04 -14.58
C TYR A 141 11.89 -1.33 -13.23
N ILE A 142 10.73 -0.70 -12.97
CA ILE A 142 9.94 -0.94 -11.76
C ILE A 142 9.50 -2.41 -11.70
N ASN A 143 9.01 -2.96 -12.81
CA ASN A 143 8.55 -4.35 -12.87
C ASN A 143 9.70 -5.35 -12.68
N ASN A 144 10.87 -5.10 -13.25
CA ASN A 144 12.07 -5.91 -13.04
C ASN A 144 12.53 -5.86 -11.58
N TRP A 145 12.48 -4.68 -10.94
CA TRP A 145 12.77 -4.55 -9.51
C TRP A 145 11.78 -5.37 -8.67
N LEU A 146 10.48 -5.28 -8.95
CA LEU A 146 9.45 -6.06 -8.25
C LEU A 146 9.70 -7.57 -8.40
N GLU A 147 10.01 -8.04 -9.59
CA GLU A 147 10.29 -9.45 -9.86
C GLU A 147 11.55 -9.94 -9.15
N ALA A 148 12.64 -9.20 -9.23
CA ALA A 148 13.90 -9.50 -8.54
C ALA A 148 13.74 -9.55 -7.01
N ASN A 149 12.75 -8.81 -6.46
CA ASN A 149 12.41 -8.84 -5.04
C ASN A 149 11.29 -9.85 -4.72
N GLY A 150 10.94 -10.75 -5.64
CA GLY A 150 10.04 -11.88 -5.43
C GLY A 150 8.54 -11.52 -5.40
N PHE A 151 8.14 -10.37 -5.98
CA PHE A 151 6.73 -10.04 -6.23
C PHE A 151 6.28 -10.73 -7.51
N LYS A 152 5.35 -11.68 -7.41
CA LYS A 152 4.90 -12.50 -8.52
C LYS A 152 3.74 -11.84 -9.30
N ALA A 153 2.83 -11.19 -8.58
CA ALA A 153 1.60 -10.62 -9.11
C ALA A 153 1.66 -9.09 -9.29
N MET A 154 2.35 -8.39 -8.37
CA MET A 154 2.39 -6.93 -8.39
C MET A 154 3.17 -6.40 -9.59
N ARG A 155 2.50 -5.59 -10.44
CA ARG A 155 3.12 -4.98 -11.63
C ARG A 155 2.50 -3.63 -11.93
N VAL A 156 3.32 -2.71 -12.42
CA VAL A 156 2.90 -1.49 -13.12
C VAL A 156 2.44 -1.89 -14.52
N ASN A 157 1.30 -1.38 -14.95
CA ASN A 157 0.74 -1.66 -16.28
C ASN A 157 0.80 -0.43 -17.21
N SER A 158 0.62 0.76 -16.66
CA SER A 158 0.56 2.00 -17.43
C SER A 158 1.88 2.29 -18.15
N ARG A 159 1.79 2.86 -19.35
CA ARG A 159 2.94 3.26 -20.21
C ARG A 159 3.89 2.10 -20.57
N ILE A 160 3.42 0.85 -20.54
CA ILE A 160 4.14 -0.34 -20.97
C ILE A 160 3.33 -1.00 -22.07
N PRO A 161 3.73 -0.90 -23.36
CA PRO A 161 2.93 -1.42 -24.49
C PRO A 161 2.58 -2.91 -24.36
N ALA A 162 3.54 -3.74 -23.95
CA ALA A 162 3.32 -5.18 -23.76
C ALA A 162 2.28 -5.51 -22.66
N ARG A 163 1.97 -4.57 -21.77
CA ARG A 163 0.98 -4.76 -20.72
C ARG A 163 -0.37 -4.12 -21.02
N ARG A 164 -0.59 -3.63 -22.23
CA ARG A 164 -1.85 -3.00 -22.64
C ARG A 164 -3.09 -3.87 -22.36
N PRO A 165 -3.11 -5.19 -22.69
CA PRO A 165 -4.26 -6.05 -22.37
C PRO A 165 -4.55 -6.17 -20.87
N ILE A 166 -3.50 -6.19 -20.05
CA ILE A 166 -3.64 -6.23 -18.56
C ILE A 166 -4.10 -4.88 -18.02
N TRP A 167 -3.63 -3.78 -18.63
CA TRP A 167 -4.05 -2.43 -18.29
C TRP A 167 -5.56 -2.22 -18.53
N GLU A 168 -6.11 -2.78 -19.59
CA GLU A 168 -7.54 -2.70 -19.91
C GLU A 168 -8.42 -3.37 -18.84
N ILE A 169 -7.89 -4.40 -18.15
CA ILE A 169 -8.60 -5.12 -17.08
C ILE A 169 -8.37 -4.47 -15.71
N TYR A 170 -7.13 -4.09 -15.39
CA TYR A 170 -6.72 -3.72 -14.04
C TYR A 170 -6.28 -2.25 -13.91
N GLY A 171 -6.27 -1.47 -14.99
CA GLY A 171 -5.80 -0.09 -14.98
C GLY A 171 -4.29 0.02 -14.72
N TRP A 172 -3.88 1.03 -13.98
CA TRP A 172 -2.48 1.44 -13.81
C TRP A 172 -1.56 0.36 -13.25
N GLY A 173 -2.09 -0.55 -12.46
CA GLY A 173 -1.33 -1.65 -11.89
C GLY A 173 -2.21 -2.77 -11.35
N VAL A 174 -1.59 -3.91 -11.14
CA VAL A 174 -2.20 -5.11 -10.59
C VAL A 174 -1.41 -5.60 -9.39
N THR A 175 -2.09 -6.18 -8.40
CA THR A 175 -1.48 -6.74 -7.19
C THR A 175 -2.39 -7.79 -6.54
N THR A 176 -1.92 -8.35 -5.43
CA THR A 176 -2.73 -9.11 -4.47
C THR A 176 -2.69 -8.43 -3.10
N PRO A 177 -3.69 -8.61 -2.24
CA PRO A 177 -3.65 -8.11 -0.86
C PRO A 177 -2.40 -8.54 -0.09
N ARG A 178 -1.97 -9.80 -0.25
CA ARG A 178 -0.76 -10.34 0.39
C ARG A 178 0.50 -9.61 -0.05
N GLU A 179 0.66 -9.35 -1.35
CA GLU A 179 1.86 -8.67 -1.85
C GLU A 179 1.93 -7.21 -1.42
N MET A 180 0.79 -6.53 -1.32
CA MET A 180 0.76 -5.17 -0.76
C MET A 180 1.20 -5.15 0.71
N CYS A 181 0.66 -6.05 1.54
CA CYS A 181 1.10 -6.18 2.93
C CYS A 181 2.59 -6.53 3.03
N ARG A 182 3.09 -7.43 2.16
CA ARG A 182 4.50 -7.78 2.11
C ARG A 182 5.38 -6.56 1.80
N LEU A 183 5.00 -5.72 0.84
CA LEU A 183 5.74 -4.50 0.51
C LEU A 183 5.80 -3.54 1.70
N PHE A 184 4.69 -3.33 2.39
CA PHE A 184 4.63 -2.47 3.59
C PHE A 184 5.48 -3.03 4.73
N THR A 185 5.44 -4.35 4.94
CA THR A 185 6.30 -5.01 5.94
C THR A 185 7.78 -4.88 5.59
N MET A 186 8.14 -5.03 4.31
CA MET A 186 9.53 -4.82 3.86
C MET A 186 10.00 -3.38 4.08
N ILE A 187 9.13 -2.39 3.85
CA ILE A 187 9.44 -0.97 4.12
C ILE A 187 9.69 -0.77 5.62
N ARG A 188 8.82 -1.29 6.49
CA ARG A 188 8.99 -1.22 7.95
C ARG A 188 10.29 -1.87 8.41
N ASP A 189 10.64 -3.00 7.82
CA ASP A 189 11.79 -3.80 8.22
C ASP A 189 13.13 -3.30 7.62
N GLY A 190 13.12 -2.19 6.87
CA GLY A 190 14.33 -1.66 6.22
C GLY A 190 14.83 -2.49 5.03
N LYS A 191 13.95 -3.29 4.41
CA LYS A 191 14.30 -4.28 3.37
C LYS A 191 13.94 -3.84 1.94
N VAL A 192 13.40 -2.66 1.74
CA VAL A 192 13.17 -2.08 0.41
C VAL A 192 14.36 -1.24 0.03
N VAL A 193 15.13 -1.71 -0.94
CA VAL A 193 16.35 -1.08 -1.48
C VAL A 193 17.48 -1.02 -0.43
N SER A 194 17.36 -0.16 0.58
CA SER A 194 18.27 -0.06 1.72
C SER A 194 17.51 0.36 2.98
N PRO A 195 18.08 0.21 4.18
CA PRO A 195 17.47 0.71 5.41
C PRO A 195 17.15 2.21 5.35
N ALA A 196 18.04 3.02 4.76
CA ALA A 196 17.85 4.47 4.62
C ALA A 196 16.71 4.81 3.63
N ALA A 197 16.64 4.13 2.50
CA ALA A 197 15.55 4.27 1.53
C ALA A 197 14.21 3.87 2.14
N SER A 198 14.16 2.73 2.83
CA SER A 198 12.97 2.24 3.53
C SER A 198 12.48 3.21 4.60
N GLU A 199 13.38 3.75 5.43
CA GLU A 199 13.05 4.75 6.44
C GLU A 199 12.43 5.99 5.79
N ARG A 200 12.99 6.46 4.68
CA ARG A 200 12.44 7.61 3.95
C ARG A 200 11.05 7.31 3.38
N MET A 201 10.85 6.13 2.80
CA MET A 201 9.55 5.68 2.30
C MET A 201 8.52 5.61 3.45
N TYR A 202 8.90 5.04 4.58
CA TYR A 202 8.05 4.96 5.77
C TYR A 202 7.56 6.35 6.21
N ARG A 203 8.48 7.34 6.30
CA ARG A 203 8.15 8.71 6.67
C ARG A 203 7.23 9.42 5.67
N MET A 204 7.29 9.07 4.38
CA MET A 204 6.35 9.59 3.38
C MET A 204 4.97 8.97 3.55
N LEU A 205 4.90 7.64 3.72
CA LEU A 205 3.65 6.90 3.87
C LEU A 205 2.92 7.19 5.19
N ASN A 206 3.61 7.74 6.19
CA ASN A 206 3.02 8.21 7.43
C ASN A 206 2.37 9.62 7.32
N ARG A 207 2.43 10.25 6.15
CA ARG A 207 1.92 11.62 5.93
C ARG A 207 0.84 11.65 4.86
N ILE A 208 -0.04 10.66 4.87
CA ILE A 208 -1.13 10.57 3.90
C ILE A 208 -2.16 11.66 4.19
N TYR A 209 -2.52 12.41 3.16
CA TYR A 209 -3.56 13.43 3.21
C TYR A 209 -4.96 12.81 3.19
N TRP A 210 -5.14 11.74 2.41
CA TRP A 210 -6.41 11.01 2.27
C TRP A 210 -6.55 10.00 3.41
N ASP A 211 -7.10 10.42 4.54
CA ASP A 211 -7.19 9.65 5.78
C ASP A 211 -8.63 9.30 6.17
N ASN A 212 -9.56 9.51 5.26
CA ASN A 212 -11.01 9.39 5.48
C ASN A 212 -11.55 7.95 5.41
N THR A 213 -10.73 6.94 5.12
CA THR A 213 -11.13 5.53 5.06
C THR A 213 -10.53 4.70 6.21
N ALA A 214 -9.59 3.79 5.98
CA ALA A 214 -9.06 2.95 7.05
C ALA A 214 -8.37 3.74 8.17
N LEU A 215 -7.57 4.75 7.83
CA LEU A 215 -6.87 5.57 8.82
C LEU A 215 -7.82 6.28 9.79
N SER A 216 -9.01 6.69 9.33
CA SER A 216 -10.01 7.34 10.18
C SER A 216 -10.49 6.47 11.35
N GLN A 217 -10.22 5.19 11.32
CA GLN A 217 -10.62 4.22 12.34
C GLN A 217 -9.46 3.81 13.28
N ILE A 218 -8.34 4.51 13.18
CA ILE A 218 -7.15 4.34 14.03
C ILE A 218 -6.97 5.63 14.84
N PRO A 219 -6.68 5.57 16.16
CA PRO A 219 -6.48 6.76 16.95
C PRO A 219 -5.38 7.66 16.35
N PRO A 220 -5.59 8.98 16.28
CA PRO A 220 -4.64 9.91 15.62
C PRO A 220 -3.27 10.01 16.33
N TYR A 221 -3.16 9.53 17.55
CA TYR A 221 -1.90 9.44 18.30
C TYR A 221 -1.16 8.10 18.07
N VAL A 222 -1.73 7.17 17.30
CA VAL A 222 -1.09 5.91 16.90
C VAL A 222 -0.46 6.11 15.52
N GLN A 223 0.83 5.83 15.42
CA GLN A 223 1.50 5.93 14.14
C GLN A 223 1.05 4.82 13.19
N ALA A 224 0.68 5.22 11.98
CA ALA A 224 0.35 4.29 10.90
C ALA A 224 0.93 4.78 9.58
N ILE A 225 1.27 3.85 8.69
CA ILE A 225 1.57 4.15 7.31
C ILE A 225 0.47 3.59 6.42
N SER A 226 0.09 4.33 5.39
CA SER A 226 -1.01 3.93 4.50
C SER A 226 -0.74 4.31 3.05
N LYS A 227 -1.42 3.61 2.15
CA LYS A 227 -1.70 4.08 0.80
C LYS A 227 -3.05 3.54 0.34
N GLN A 228 -3.91 4.45 -0.03
CA GLN A 228 -5.21 4.14 -0.61
C GLN A 228 -5.17 4.12 -2.14
N GLY A 229 -6.21 3.54 -2.74
CA GLY A 229 -6.45 3.55 -4.17
C GLY A 229 -7.94 3.51 -4.49
N ALA A 230 -8.37 4.34 -5.45
CA ALA A 230 -9.76 4.45 -5.87
C ALA A 230 -9.86 4.56 -7.39
N VAL A 231 -10.78 3.81 -7.96
CA VAL A 231 -11.37 3.95 -9.31
C VAL A 231 -12.83 3.55 -9.22
N ASP A 232 -13.66 3.86 -10.22
CA ASP A 232 -15.12 3.71 -10.14
C ASP A 232 -15.57 2.37 -9.52
N ALA A 233 -15.07 1.25 -10.03
CA ALA A 233 -15.48 -0.08 -9.58
C ALA A 233 -14.50 -0.74 -8.58
N SER A 234 -13.61 0.02 -7.95
CA SER A 234 -12.65 -0.50 -6.98
C SER A 234 -12.23 0.56 -5.96
N ARG A 235 -12.18 0.16 -4.70
CA ARG A 235 -11.62 0.92 -3.57
C ARG A 235 -10.64 0.02 -2.83
N SER A 236 -9.58 0.61 -2.30
CA SER A 236 -8.56 -0.17 -1.62
C SER A 236 -7.76 0.66 -0.63
N GLU A 237 -7.25 0.02 0.39
CA GLU A 237 -6.25 0.61 1.27
C GLU A 237 -5.36 -0.47 1.88
N THR A 238 -4.07 -0.18 1.96
CA THR A 238 -3.10 -0.97 2.72
C THR A 238 -2.57 -0.11 3.84
N VAL A 239 -2.63 -0.65 5.07
CA VAL A 239 -2.22 0.05 6.28
C VAL A 239 -1.30 -0.83 7.11
N LEU A 240 -0.23 -0.26 7.65
CA LEU A 240 0.56 -0.86 8.72
C LEU A 240 0.45 0.04 9.95
N VAL A 241 0.07 -0.55 11.06
CA VAL A 241 -0.23 0.15 12.32
C VAL A 241 0.81 -0.23 13.36
N ASN A 242 1.43 0.78 13.99
CA ASN A 242 2.28 0.58 15.17
C ASN A 242 1.41 0.58 16.44
N ALA A 243 0.71 -0.52 16.65
CA ALA A 243 -0.23 -0.67 17.74
C ALA A 243 0.49 -0.99 19.08
N PRO A 244 -0.02 -0.49 20.23
CA PRO A 244 0.62 -0.68 21.53
C PRO A 244 0.93 -2.13 21.92
N HIS A 245 0.04 -3.08 21.55
CA HIS A 245 0.23 -4.49 21.89
C HIS A 245 0.94 -5.31 20.79
N GLY A 246 1.29 -4.68 19.68
CA GLY A 246 2.09 -5.25 18.59
C GLY A 246 1.61 -4.80 17.22
N ASP A 247 2.57 -4.48 16.37
CA ASP A 247 2.32 -4.00 15.02
C ASP A 247 1.53 -5.02 14.20
N TYR A 248 0.64 -4.53 13.34
CA TYR A 248 -0.04 -5.33 12.35
C TYR A 248 -0.14 -4.60 11.02
N VAL A 249 -0.22 -5.37 9.94
CA VAL A 249 -0.42 -4.86 8.59
C VAL A 249 -1.65 -5.51 7.99
N PHE A 250 -2.44 -4.75 7.24
CA PHE A 250 -3.54 -5.29 6.46
C PHE A 250 -3.71 -4.58 5.14
N SER A 251 -4.26 -5.29 4.17
CA SER A 251 -4.69 -4.76 2.89
C SER A 251 -6.10 -5.24 2.61
N ILE A 252 -6.99 -4.32 2.28
CA ILE A 252 -8.31 -4.61 1.74
C ILE A 252 -8.41 -4.00 0.36
N ILE A 253 -8.80 -4.81 -0.61
CA ILE A 253 -9.00 -4.39 -2.00
C ILE A 253 -10.33 -4.92 -2.48
N THR A 254 -11.13 -4.05 -3.10
CA THR A 254 -12.38 -4.44 -3.74
C THR A 254 -12.28 -4.30 -5.25
N LYS A 255 -13.08 -5.06 -5.99
CA LYS A 255 -13.28 -4.91 -7.44
C LYS A 255 -14.69 -5.30 -7.86
N ASN A 256 -15.10 -4.89 -9.05
CA ASN A 256 -16.44 -5.12 -9.57
C ASN A 256 -17.54 -4.56 -8.64
N ASN A 257 -17.23 -3.46 -7.97
CA ASN A 257 -18.17 -2.79 -7.06
C ASN A 257 -19.41 -2.34 -7.82
N LYS A 258 -20.59 -2.63 -7.27
CA LYS A 258 -21.86 -2.13 -7.83
C LYS A 258 -22.08 -0.66 -7.49
N ASP A 259 -21.69 -0.26 -6.27
CA ASP A 259 -21.67 1.14 -5.89
C ASP A 259 -20.38 1.78 -6.40
N GLN A 260 -20.50 2.66 -7.40
CA GLN A 260 -19.39 3.36 -8.05
C GLN A 260 -19.37 4.87 -7.71
N ARG A 261 -20.22 5.30 -6.77
CA ARG A 261 -20.29 6.70 -6.36
C ARG A 261 -18.97 7.17 -5.72
N TRP A 262 -18.64 8.43 -5.97
CA TRP A 262 -17.51 9.12 -5.34
C TRP A 262 -18.01 9.94 -4.14
N THR A 263 -18.58 9.24 -3.15
CA THR A 263 -19.13 9.82 -1.93
C THR A 263 -18.60 9.11 -0.69
N ALA A 264 -18.59 9.81 0.44
CA ALA A 264 -18.10 9.27 1.70
C ALA A 264 -18.86 8.02 2.17
N ASP A 265 -20.13 7.88 1.77
CA ASP A 265 -21.00 6.75 2.06
C ASP A 265 -20.98 5.64 0.99
N ASN A 266 -20.01 5.66 0.07
CA ASN A 266 -19.80 4.56 -0.86
C ASN A 266 -19.63 3.24 -0.10
N GLU A 267 -20.28 2.17 -0.57
CA GLU A 267 -20.34 0.87 0.11
C GLU A 267 -18.93 0.32 0.43
N ALA A 268 -17.99 0.43 -0.52
CA ALA A 268 -16.63 -0.06 -0.33
C ALA A 268 -15.83 0.80 0.66
N ASN A 269 -16.00 2.13 0.67
CA ASN A 269 -15.38 3.01 1.66
C ASN A 269 -15.90 2.67 3.07
N LEU A 270 -17.20 2.45 3.23
CA LEU A 270 -17.78 2.01 4.50
C LEU A 270 -17.26 0.63 4.93
N LEU A 271 -17.08 -0.30 3.98
CA LEU A 271 -16.49 -1.61 4.27
C LEU A 271 -15.05 -1.49 4.75
N ILE A 272 -14.23 -0.66 4.11
CA ILE A 272 -12.83 -0.40 4.51
C ILE A 272 -12.78 0.16 5.93
N LYS A 273 -13.63 1.15 6.26
CA LYS A 273 -13.76 1.68 7.63
C LYS A 273 -14.11 0.58 8.63
N LYS A 274 -15.13 -0.24 8.35
CA LYS A 274 -15.56 -1.33 9.24
C LYS A 274 -14.47 -2.37 9.47
N VAL A 275 -13.72 -2.74 8.42
CA VAL A 275 -12.58 -3.67 8.54
C VAL A 275 -11.49 -3.07 9.43
N SER A 276 -11.12 -1.81 9.21
CA SER A 276 -10.11 -1.14 10.03
C SER A 276 -10.53 -1.03 11.50
N ALA A 277 -11.77 -0.62 11.78
CA ALA A 277 -12.32 -0.54 13.13
C ALA A 277 -12.33 -1.91 13.83
N LEU A 278 -12.74 -2.97 13.12
CA LEU A 278 -12.73 -4.33 13.66
C LEU A 278 -11.31 -4.76 14.02
N LEU A 279 -10.33 -4.52 13.14
CA LEU A 279 -8.92 -4.87 13.40
C LEU A 279 -8.35 -4.08 14.59
N TRP A 280 -8.62 -2.78 14.68
CA TRP A 280 -8.19 -1.97 15.82
C TRP A 280 -8.71 -2.55 17.14
N HIS A 281 -10.00 -2.76 17.27
CA HIS A 281 -10.59 -3.29 18.51
C HIS A 281 -10.23 -4.76 18.78
N TYR A 282 -9.90 -5.52 17.75
CA TYR A 282 -9.43 -6.90 17.91
C TYR A 282 -8.02 -6.96 18.52
N PHE A 283 -7.12 -6.09 18.08
CA PHE A 283 -5.74 -6.05 18.57
C PHE A 283 -5.58 -5.18 19.81
N GLU A 284 -6.46 -4.21 19.99
CA GLU A 284 -6.49 -3.30 21.14
C GLU A 284 -7.82 -3.38 21.89
N PRO A 285 -8.17 -4.56 22.48
CA PRO A 285 -9.49 -4.78 23.09
C PRO A 285 -9.77 -3.89 24.31
N GLY A 286 -8.73 -3.33 24.95
CA GLY A 286 -8.86 -2.35 26.02
C GLY A 286 -9.11 -0.91 25.55
N SER A 287 -8.99 -0.63 24.26
CA SER A 287 -9.19 0.70 23.71
C SER A 287 -10.68 1.05 23.69
N LYS A 288 -11.00 2.21 24.30
CA LYS A 288 -12.34 2.80 24.23
C LYS A 288 -12.42 3.89 23.15
N TRP A 289 -11.36 4.10 22.42
CA TRP A 289 -11.30 5.14 21.41
C TRP A 289 -12.24 4.83 20.25
N GLN A 290 -12.93 5.86 19.81
CA GLN A 290 -13.76 5.89 18.60
C GLN A 290 -13.56 7.24 17.92
N PRO A 291 -13.78 7.35 16.60
CA PRO A 291 -13.82 8.65 15.94
C PRO A 291 -14.79 9.59 16.64
N ALA A 292 -14.37 10.84 16.84
CA ALA A 292 -15.19 11.83 17.52
C ALA A 292 -16.50 12.08 16.78
N ALA A 293 -17.58 12.30 17.51
CA ALA A 293 -18.86 12.67 16.92
C ALA A 293 -18.72 13.95 16.07
N GLY A 294 -19.17 13.90 14.83
CA GLY A 294 -19.10 15.02 13.89
C GLY A 294 -17.76 15.17 13.17
N VAL A 295 -16.80 14.26 13.34
CA VAL A 295 -15.53 14.28 12.61
C VAL A 295 -15.75 14.24 11.09
N ASP A 296 -16.84 13.63 10.62
CA ASP A 296 -17.19 13.55 9.18
C ASP A 296 -17.31 14.93 8.51
N LYS A 297 -17.56 16.00 9.27
CA LYS A 297 -17.58 17.39 8.75
C LYS A 297 -16.22 17.85 8.22
N TYR A 298 -15.14 17.23 8.71
CA TYR A 298 -13.76 17.59 8.39
C TYR A 298 -13.08 16.52 7.52
N MET A 299 -13.81 15.46 7.16
CA MET A 299 -13.29 14.45 6.25
C MET A 299 -13.37 14.94 4.81
N LEU A 300 -12.37 14.54 4.05
CA LEU A 300 -12.29 14.86 2.64
C LEU A 300 -13.40 14.13 1.87
N ASN A 301 -14.13 14.83 1.02
CA ASN A 301 -14.98 14.24 0.00
C ASN A 301 -14.12 14.02 -1.24
N GLU A 302 -14.07 12.79 -1.73
CA GLU A 302 -13.38 12.43 -2.98
C GLU A 302 -14.08 13.03 -4.20
#